data_da94cd811a3a74f1488e89640a1b2635
#
_entry.id   da94cd811a3a74f1488e89640a1b2635
#
_cell.length_a   1.000
_cell.length_b   1.000
_cell.length_c   1.000
_cell.angle_alpha   90.00
_cell.angle_beta   90.00
_cell.angle_gamma   90.00
#
_symmetry.space_group_name_H-M   'P 1'
#
loop_
_entity.id
_entity.type
_entity.pdbx_description
1 polymer ?
#
loop_
_entity_poly.entity_id
_entity_poly.type
_entity_poly.pdbx_seq_one_letter_code
_entity_poly.pdbx_strand_id
1 'polypeptide(L)'
;MLNDACDNLDSERIWAMMMKDEKPGGHGERCVAVGAIDMAIWDATAKIANKPLFRLLAERAGREADPKVFVYSAGGYYAQGKVVKELCAEMRCFLDAGYSVVKIKIGNSLEIDKPRIEGVLKELNGKAKLAVDANGKLNLQQALDYAKALQQYPLFWFEEPGDPLDFELQKAVAEGYPGQLATGENLFSHQDARNLLRYGGMRKDRDWLQFDPALAYGLTEYLRTLQVVKDEGWEVSRCIPHGGHQMSLNIAAGLGLGGNEIYPGLFQPFGGYPDSVEVKDSWITMPELPGIGYEGKAALIGMMRQLI
;
A
#
# COMPACT_ATOMS: atom_id res chain seq x y z
N MET A 1 -14.49 23.68 8.27
CA MET A 1 -15.81 23.59 7.63
C MET A 1 -16.58 22.47 8.32
N LEU A 2 -17.77 22.75 8.78
CA LEU A 2 -18.64 21.76 9.37
C LEU A 2 -19.53 21.13 8.29
N ASN A 3 -20.05 19.93 8.56
CA ASN A 3 -21.10 19.30 7.78
C ASN A 3 -22.43 20.06 7.94
N ASP A 4 -23.47 19.69 7.19
CA ASP A 4 -24.75 20.40 7.21
C ASP A 4 -25.48 20.30 8.57
N ALA A 5 -25.22 19.26 9.36
CA ALA A 5 -25.74 19.11 10.72
C ALA A 5 -24.96 19.94 11.76
N CYS A 6 -23.83 20.54 11.40
CA CYS A 6 -22.92 21.28 12.27
C CYS A 6 -22.39 20.52 13.49
N ASP A 7 -22.37 19.18 13.41
CA ASP A 7 -21.93 18.29 14.49
C ASP A 7 -20.58 17.62 14.20
N ASN A 8 -20.07 17.74 12.98
CA ASN A 8 -18.76 17.17 12.60
C ASN A 8 -18.10 17.96 11.46
N LEU A 9 -16.86 17.60 11.11
CA LEU A 9 -16.12 18.13 9.97
C LEU A 9 -16.65 17.54 8.66
N ASP A 10 -16.67 18.39 7.61
CA ASP A 10 -16.93 17.96 6.24
C ASP A 10 -15.59 17.79 5.51
N SER A 11 -15.08 16.58 5.49
CA SER A 11 -13.77 16.25 4.90
C SER A 11 -13.73 16.58 3.41
N GLU A 12 -14.81 16.37 2.66
CA GLU A 12 -14.86 16.64 1.22
C GLU A 12 -14.84 18.14 0.92
N ARG A 13 -15.60 18.95 1.66
CA ARG A 13 -15.57 20.42 1.52
C ARG A 13 -14.21 20.98 1.90
N ILE A 14 -13.57 20.46 2.96
CA ILE A 14 -12.23 20.89 3.37
C ILE A 14 -11.23 20.53 2.26
N TRP A 15 -11.26 19.31 1.75
CA TRP A 15 -10.41 18.88 0.65
C TRP A 15 -10.62 19.75 -0.62
N ALA A 16 -11.86 20.02 -1.00
CA ALA A 16 -12.19 20.87 -2.14
C ALA A 16 -11.64 22.29 -2.00
N MET A 17 -11.59 22.81 -0.76
CA MET A 17 -10.98 24.12 -0.51
C MET A 17 -9.45 24.11 -0.63
N MET A 18 -8.80 23.03 -0.21
CA MET A 18 -7.34 22.88 -0.42
C MET A 18 -6.98 22.77 -1.90
N MET A 19 -7.88 22.21 -2.71
CA MET A 19 -7.68 22.03 -4.15
C MET A 19 -8.27 23.18 -5.00
N LYS A 20 -8.84 24.20 -4.36
CA LYS A 20 -9.43 25.33 -5.06
C LYS A 20 -8.34 26.07 -5.87
N ASP A 21 -8.65 26.31 -7.14
CA ASP A 21 -7.78 27.03 -8.08
C ASP A 21 -6.45 26.31 -8.41
N GLU A 22 -6.30 25.05 -7.96
CA GLU A 22 -5.14 24.23 -8.31
C GLU A 22 -5.22 23.71 -9.75
N LYS A 23 -4.09 23.72 -10.45
CA LYS A 23 -4.01 23.16 -11.79
C LYS A 23 -4.04 21.64 -11.77
N PRO A 24 -4.79 20.97 -12.65
CA PRO A 24 -4.78 19.52 -12.75
C PRO A 24 -3.43 18.99 -13.23
N GLY A 25 -3.06 17.79 -12.80
CA GLY A 25 -1.77 17.15 -13.09
C GLY A 25 -0.60 17.80 -12.35
N GLY A 26 0.62 17.41 -12.70
CA GLY A 26 1.85 17.98 -12.15
C GLY A 26 1.90 17.94 -10.62
N HIS A 27 1.77 16.75 -10.04
CA HIS A 27 1.50 16.55 -8.60
C HIS A 27 2.56 17.17 -7.69
N GLY A 28 3.85 16.82 -7.88
CA GLY A 28 4.95 17.28 -7.05
C GLY A 28 4.69 17.03 -5.55
N GLU A 29 5.19 17.91 -4.70
CA GLU A 29 5.00 17.81 -3.24
C GLU A 29 3.57 18.16 -2.78
N ARG A 30 2.77 18.76 -3.63
CA ARG A 30 1.39 19.17 -3.31
C ARG A 30 0.54 17.97 -2.89
N CYS A 31 0.66 16.84 -3.59
CA CYS A 31 -0.15 15.65 -3.29
C CYS A 31 0.13 15.12 -1.86
N VAL A 32 1.37 15.14 -1.43
CA VAL A 32 1.76 14.73 -0.07
C VAL A 32 1.28 15.73 0.97
N ALA A 33 1.44 17.04 0.70
CA ALA A 33 1.03 18.09 1.64
C ALA A 33 -0.50 18.07 1.87
N VAL A 34 -1.29 17.98 0.81
CA VAL A 34 -2.75 17.86 0.91
C VAL A 34 -3.12 16.55 1.58
N GLY A 35 -2.45 15.43 1.23
CA GLY A 35 -2.67 14.12 1.83
C GLY A 35 -2.47 14.11 3.35
N ALA A 36 -1.40 14.74 3.83
CA ALA A 36 -1.14 14.83 5.28
C ALA A 36 -2.25 15.58 6.03
N ILE A 37 -2.75 16.70 5.47
CA ILE A 37 -3.85 17.46 6.07
C ILE A 37 -5.15 16.67 6.00
N ASP A 38 -5.47 16.05 4.87
CA ASP A 38 -6.68 15.24 4.68
C ASP A 38 -6.72 14.07 5.68
N MET A 39 -5.59 13.39 5.91
CA MET A 39 -5.48 12.35 6.93
C MET A 39 -5.80 12.86 8.33
N ALA A 40 -5.30 14.03 8.71
CA ALA A 40 -5.59 14.65 10.01
C ALA A 40 -7.08 15.02 10.14
N ILE A 41 -7.70 15.50 9.06
CA ILE A 41 -9.13 15.82 9.03
C ILE A 41 -9.98 14.55 9.18
N TRP A 42 -9.63 13.46 8.50
CA TRP A 42 -10.36 12.20 8.65
C TRP A 42 -10.19 11.57 10.04
N ASP A 43 -9.00 11.67 10.63
CA ASP A 43 -8.75 11.27 12.01
C ASP A 43 -9.64 12.05 12.98
N ALA A 44 -9.67 13.39 12.87
CA ALA A 44 -10.50 14.26 13.67
C ALA A 44 -12.00 13.96 13.45
N THR A 45 -12.43 13.77 12.21
CA THR A 45 -13.84 13.44 11.87
C THR A 45 -14.27 12.14 12.57
N ALA A 46 -13.45 11.12 12.55
CA ALA A 46 -13.76 9.85 13.18
C ALA A 46 -13.72 9.96 14.73
N LYS A 47 -12.80 10.74 15.29
CA LYS A 47 -12.73 11.02 16.74
C LYS A 47 -13.92 11.81 17.25
N ILE A 48 -14.40 12.83 16.52
CA ILE A 48 -15.61 13.59 16.85
C ILE A 48 -16.83 12.65 16.87
N ALA A 49 -16.90 11.72 15.92
CA ALA A 49 -17.94 10.69 15.90
C ALA A 49 -17.74 9.58 16.96
N ASN A 50 -16.66 9.63 17.74
CA ASN A 50 -16.24 8.60 18.69
C ASN A 50 -16.23 7.18 18.10
N LYS A 51 -15.71 7.07 16.85
CA LYS A 51 -15.62 5.80 16.11
C LYS A 51 -14.20 5.56 15.60
N PRO A 52 -13.73 4.29 15.50
CA PRO A 52 -12.60 3.96 14.67
C PRO A 52 -12.86 4.38 13.23
N LEU A 53 -11.83 4.87 12.53
CA LEU A 53 -11.99 5.33 11.15
C LEU A 53 -12.54 4.23 10.23
N PHE A 54 -12.09 2.97 10.41
CA PHE A 54 -12.58 1.86 9.58
C PHE A 54 -14.09 1.61 9.74
N ARG A 55 -14.65 1.80 10.93
CA ARG A 55 -16.10 1.69 11.15
C ARG A 55 -16.87 2.84 10.53
N LEU A 56 -16.33 4.06 10.64
CA LEU A 56 -16.93 5.23 10.00
C LEU A 56 -16.94 5.08 8.47
N LEU A 57 -15.86 4.55 7.88
CA LEU A 57 -15.77 4.31 6.44
C LEU A 57 -16.76 3.25 5.97
N ALA A 58 -16.86 2.14 6.69
CA ALA A 58 -17.82 1.08 6.38
C ALA A 58 -19.28 1.58 6.45
N GLU A 59 -19.63 2.33 7.50
CA GLU A 59 -20.95 2.94 7.65
C GLU A 59 -21.27 3.87 6.47
N ARG A 60 -20.35 4.77 6.10
CA ARG A 60 -20.52 5.67 4.94
C ARG A 60 -20.65 4.92 3.62
N ALA A 61 -20.00 3.77 3.51
CA ALA A 61 -20.07 2.91 2.33
C ALA A 61 -21.29 1.94 2.34
N GLY A 62 -22.13 2.00 3.37
CA GLY A 62 -23.32 1.13 3.52
C GLY A 62 -22.97 -0.35 3.67
N ARG A 63 -21.82 -0.68 4.30
CA ARG A 63 -21.34 -2.06 4.51
C ARG A 63 -20.99 -2.32 5.97
N GLU A 64 -20.91 -3.58 6.33
CA GLU A 64 -20.34 -4.00 7.60
C GLU A 64 -18.81 -3.96 7.53
N ALA A 65 -18.16 -3.40 8.56
CA ALA A 65 -16.71 -3.39 8.66
C ALA A 65 -16.18 -4.76 9.06
N ASP A 66 -15.16 -5.26 8.36
CA ASP A 66 -14.38 -6.40 8.83
C ASP A 66 -13.10 -5.88 9.50
N PRO A 67 -12.93 -6.07 10.82
CA PRO A 67 -11.72 -5.64 11.51
C PRO A 67 -10.49 -6.47 11.14
N LYS A 68 -10.64 -7.62 10.47
CA LYS A 68 -9.53 -8.45 10.02
C LYS A 68 -8.95 -7.92 8.73
N VAL A 69 -7.64 -7.71 8.73
CA VAL A 69 -6.89 -7.23 7.56
C VAL A 69 -5.75 -8.19 7.27
N PHE A 70 -5.68 -8.64 6.01
CA PHE A 70 -4.50 -9.34 5.52
C PHE A 70 -3.33 -8.35 5.42
N VAL A 71 -2.13 -8.76 5.86
CA VAL A 71 -0.92 -7.94 5.82
C VAL A 71 0.25 -8.74 5.29
N TYR A 72 1.13 -8.08 4.53
CA TYR A 72 2.38 -8.65 4.09
C TYR A 72 3.55 -7.76 4.48
N SER A 73 4.71 -8.36 4.75
CA SER A 73 5.90 -7.61 5.13
C SER A 73 6.75 -7.23 3.94
N ALA A 74 7.15 -5.97 3.86
CA ALA A 74 8.10 -5.46 2.89
C ALA A 74 9.46 -5.18 3.54
N GLY A 75 10.52 -5.49 2.80
CA GLY A 75 11.90 -5.30 3.22
C GLY A 75 12.86 -5.69 2.11
N GLY A 76 13.93 -6.37 2.47
CA GLY A 76 14.87 -6.90 1.49
C GLY A 76 15.59 -5.84 0.67
N TYR A 77 15.77 -4.63 1.22
CA TYR A 77 16.50 -3.54 0.58
C TYR A 77 17.94 -3.93 0.28
N TYR A 78 18.49 -3.38 -0.79
CA TYR A 78 19.92 -3.42 -1.01
C TYR A 78 20.62 -2.51 0.01
N ALA A 79 21.65 -3.04 0.65
CA ALA A 79 22.51 -2.29 1.53
C ALA A 79 23.95 -2.73 1.34
N GLN A 80 24.91 -1.82 1.58
CA GLN A 80 26.34 -2.14 1.50
C GLN A 80 26.67 -3.27 2.49
N GLY A 81 27.31 -4.32 1.99
CA GLY A 81 27.66 -5.48 2.80
C GLY A 81 26.52 -6.47 3.09
N LYS A 82 25.30 -6.17 2.70
CA LYS A 82 24.14 -7.07 2.87
C LYS A 82 24.15 -8.10 1.73
N VAL A 83 24.65 -9.29 2.04
CA VAL A 83 24.64 -10.42 1.12
C VAL A 83 23.37 -11.27 1.28
N VAL A 84 23.24 -12.32 0.48
CA VAL A 84 22.04 -13.20 0.50
C VAL A 84 21.76 -13.80 1.88
N LYS A 85 22.79 -14.07 2.67
CA LYS A 85 22.64 -14.63 4.04
C LYS A 85 21.89 -13.68 4.98
N GLU A 86 22.25 -12.39 4.98
CA GLU A 86 21.59 -11.36 5.80
C GLU A 86 20.16 -11.11 5.31
N LEU A 87 19.94 -11.14 3.98
CA LEU A 87 18.59 -11.06 3.41
C LEU A 87 17.72 -12.23 3.89
N CYS A 88 18.23 -13.47 3.86
CA CYS A 88 17.51 -14.63 4.34
C CYS A 88 17.21 -14.54 5.85
N ALA A 89 18.14 -14.01 6.64
CA ALA A 89 17.91 -13.80 8.07
C ALA A 89 16.80 -12.78 8.34
N GLU A 90 16.74 -11.68 7.56
CA GLU A 90 15.64 -10.71 7.63
C GLU A 90 14.30 -11.37 7.29
N MET A 91 14.22 -12.15 6.22
CA MET A 91 12.99 -12.85 5.84
C MET A 91 12.55 -13.88 6.91
N ARG A 92 13.50 -14.55 7.56
CA ARG A 92 13.20 -15.44 8.70
C ARG A 92 12.57 -14.67 9.85
N CYS A 93 13.10 -13.48 10.20
CA CYS A 93 12.49 -12.64 11.21
C CYS A 93 11.03 -12.28 10.88
N PHE A 94 10.71 -12.05 9.59
CA PHE A 94 9.33 -11.80 9.18
C PHE A 94 8.44 -13.03 9.32
N LEU A 95 8.95 -14.23 8.98
CA LEU A 95 8.22 -15.47 9.22
C LEU A 95 7.94 -15.70 10.72
N ASP A 96 8.97 -15.50 11.55
CA ASP A 96 8.86 -15.65 13.00
C ASP A 96 7.88 -14.64 13.62
N ALA A 97 7.74 -13.47 12.98
CA ALA A 97 6.74 -12.45 13.33
C ALA A 97 5.32 -12.76 12.81
N GLY A 98 5.10 -13.88 12.14
CA GLY A 98 3.78 -14.36 11.71
C GLY A 98 3.38 -13.97 10.29
N TYR A 99 4.29 -13.45 9.45
CA TYR A 99 3.98 -13.12 8.06
C TYR A 99 4.10 -14.34 7.13
N SER A 100 3.11 -14.56 6.29
CA SER A 100 3.08 -15.62 5.26
C SER A 100 3.28 -15.10 3.83
N VAL A 101 3.49 -13.79 3.67
CA VAL A 101 3.95 -13.17 2.42
C VAL A 101 5.01 -12.14 2.79
N VAL A 102 6.16 -12.23 2.10
CA VAL A 102 7.28 -11.29 2.26
C VAL A 102 7.66 -10.69 0.91
N LYS A 103 8.11 -9.45 0.90
CA LYS A 103 8.53 -8.72 -0.31
C LYS A 103 10.00 -8.33 -0.20
N ILE A 104 10.76 -8.52 -1.29
CA ILE A 104 12.15 -8.08 -1.40
C ILE A 104 12.33 -7.17 -2.60
N LYS A 105 13.33 -6.30 -2.54
CA LYS A 105 13.70 -5.41 -3.65
C LYS A 105 14.57 -6.15 -4.67
N ILE A 106 14.29 -5.91 -5.96
CA ILE A 106 15.04 -6.35 -7.14
C ILE A 106 15.29 -5.16 -8.08
N GLY A 107 15.82 -5.36 -9.27
CA GLY A 107 15.99 -4.32 -10.29
C GLY A 107 17.43 -3.77 -10.38
N ASN A 108 18.43 -4.46 -9.82
CA ASN A 108 19.82 -4.13 -10.08
C ASN A 108 20.31 -4.84 -11.35
N SER A 109 20.34 -6.16 -11.34
CA SER A 109 20.58 -7.00 -12.52
C SER A 109 20.11 -8.42 -12.24
N LEU A 110 19.78 -9.18 -13.29
CA LEU A 110 19.40 -10.59 -13.15
C LEU A 110 20.49 -11.44 -12.49
N GLU A 111 21.77 -11.09 -12.71
CA GLU A 111 22.90 -11.78 -12.09
C GLU A 111 22.91 -11.61 -10.56
N ILE A 112 22.58 -10.42 -10.07
CA ILE A 112 22.52 -10.12 -8.64
C ILE A 112 21.20 -10.63 -8.03
N ASP A 113 20.09 -10.50 -8.75
CA ASP A 113 18.75 -10.67 -8.19
C ASP A 113 18.31 -12.14 -8.16
N LYS A 114 18.71 -12.97 -9.14
CA LYS A 114 18.41 -14.41 -9.10
C LYS A 114 18.93 -15.11 -7.85
N PRO A 115 20.21 -14.98 -7.44
CA PRO A 115 20.66 -15.56 -6.17
C PRO A 115 19.89 -15.07 -4.94
N ARG A 116 19.43 -13.80 -4.93
CA ARG A 116 18.61 -13.24 -3.86
C ARG A 116 17.24 -13.92 -3.80
N ILE A 117 16.56 -14.04 -4.95
CA ILE A 117 15.24 -14.70 -5.07
C ILE A 117 15.36 -16.17 -4.67
N GLU A 118 16.34 -16.90 -5.21
CA GLU A 118 16.56 -18.34 -4.95
C GLU A 118 16.91 -18.59 -3.47
N GLY A 119 17.77 -17.75 -2.91
CA GLY A 119 18.13 -17.81 -1.49
C GLY A 119 16.91 -17.63 -0.58
N VAL A 120 16.09 -16.62 -0.87
CA VAL A 120 14.87 -16.37 -0.11
C VAL A 120 13.84 -17.48 -0.31
N LEU A 121 13.57 -17.92 -1.53
CA LEU A 121 12.64 -19.04 -1.78
C LEU A 121 13.05 -20.32 -1.03
N LYS A 122 14.35 -20.61 -0.99
CA LYS A 122 14.90 -21.73 -0.21
C LYS A 122 14.67 -21.54 1.29
N GLU A 123 14.87 -20.32 1.80
CA GLU A 123 14.63 -19.99 3.22
C GLU A 123 13.15 -20.13 3.60
N LEU A 124 12.26 -19.63 2.74
CA LEU A 124 10.80 -19.71 2.93
C LEU A 124 10.31 -21.18 2.92
N ASN A 125 10.97 -22.05 2.19
CA ASN A 125 10.69 -23.50 2.13
C ASN A 125 9.19 -23.83 1.97
N GLY A 126 8.47 -23.06 1.14
CA GLY A 126 7.04 -23.22 0.90
C GLY A 126 6.10 -22.77 2.03
N LYS A 127 6.63 -22.29 3.17
CA LYS A 127 5.82 -21.80 4.30
C LYS A 127 5.24 -20.42 4.08
N ALA A 128 5.84 -19.64 3.18
CA ALA A 128 5.40 -18.30 2.81
C ALA A 128 5.60 -18.06 1.32
N LYS A 129 4.95 -17.01 0.80
CA LYS A 129 5.06 -16.55 -0.58
C LYS A 129 6.04 -15.40 -0.68
N LEU A 130 6.72 -15.30 -1.81
CA LEU A 130 7.67 -14.22 -2.12
C LEU A 130 7.06 -13.26 -3.14
N ALA A 131 6.99 -11.99 -2.82
CA ALA A 131 6.80 -10.89 -3.76
C ALA A 131 8.15 -10.23 -4.08
N VAL A 132 8.30 -9.72 -5.29
CA VAL A 132 9.50 -9.00 -5.72
C VAL A 132 9.14 -7.65 -6.30
N ASP A 133 9.97 -6.62 -6.06
CA ASP A 133 9.66 -5.24 -6.37
C ASP A 133 10.88 -4.56 -7.01
N ALA A 134 10.72 -4.09 -8.25
CA ALA A 134 11.76 -3.40 -9.02
C ALA A 134 11.75 -1.86 -8.84
N ASN A 135 10.74 -1.32 -8.17
CA ASN A 135 10.58 0.13 -7.94
C ASN A 135 10.79 0.97 -9.21
N GLY A 136 10.17 0.57 -10.30
CA GLY A 136 10.14 1.34 -11.53
C GLY A 136 11.49 1.50 -12.27
N LYS A 137 12.50 0.71 -11.93
CA LYS A 137 13.89 0.97 -12.38
C LYS A 137 14.22 0.45 -13.77
N LEU A 138 13.44 -0.50 -14.31
CA LEU A 138 13.80 -1.21 -15.52
C LEU A 138 13.29 -0.45 -16.75
N ASN A 139 14.09 -0.40 -17.81
CA ASN A 139 13.61 -0.02 -19.12
C ASN A 139 12.82 -1.18 -19.77
N LEU A 140 12.16 -0.95 -20.89
CA LEU A 140 11.31 -1.95 -21.55
C LEU A 140 12.04 -3.29 -21.79
N GLN A 141 13.25 -3.27 -22.37
CA GLN A 141 13.98 -4.51 -22.64
C GLN A 141 14.33 -5.25 -21.35
N GLN A 142 14.84 -4.53 -20.34
CA GLN A 142 15.15 -5.11 -19.04
C GLN A 142 13.91 -5.69 -18.37
N ALA A 143 12.78 -4.99 -18.40
CA ALA A 143 11.52 -5.44 -17.82
C ALA A 143 11.03 -6.74 -18.46
N LEU A 144 11.13 -6.86 -19.80
CA LEU A 144 10.80 -8.08 -20.53
C LEU A 144 11.76 -9.23 -20.22
N ASP A 145 13.08 -8.94 -20.09
CA ASP A 145 14.08 -9.95 -19.70
C ASP A 145 13.82 -10.45 -18.27
N TYR A 146 13.47 -9.55 -17.33
CA TYR A 146 13.04 -9.92 -15.98
C TYR A 146 11.75 -10.73 -16.01
N ALA A 147 10.73 -10.29 -16.73
CA ALA A 147 9.47 -11.01 -16.85
C ALA A 147 9.69 -12.45 -17.31
N LYS A 148 10.53 -12.65 -18.34
CA LYS A 148 10.93 -13.99 -18.83
C LYS A 148 11.69 -14.79 -17.78
N ALA A 149 12.65 -14.17 -17.09
CA ALA A 149 13.47 -14.86 -16.10
C ALA A 149 12.68 -15.25 -14.83
N LEU A 150 11.70 -14.42 -14.45
CA LEU A 150 10.91 -14.63 -13.24
C LEU A 150 9.82 -15.71 -13.39
N GLN A 151 9.44 -16.11 -14.60
CA GLN A 151 8.41 -17.13 -14.83
C GLN A 151 8.70 -18.48 -14.16
N GLN A 152 9.97 -18.81 -13.94
CA GLN A 152 10.37 -20.06 -13.31
C GLN A 152 10.16 -20.08 -11.79
N TYR A 153 9.94 -18.93 -11.15
CA TYR A 153 9.80 -18.81 -9.70
C TYR A 153 8.32 -18.69 -9.30
N PRO A 154 7.90 -19.32 -8.19
CA PRO A 154 6.52 -19.24 -7.68
C PRO A 154 6.31 -17.93 -6.91
N LEU A 155 6.36 -16.80 -7.60
CA LEU A 155 6.23 -15.48 -6.98
C LEU A 155 4.77 -15.16 -6.67
N PHE A 156 4.56 -14.41 -5.58
CA PHE A 156 3.25 -13.85 -5.24
C PHE A 156 2.88 -12.74 -6.21
N TRP A 157 3.82 -11.81 -6.49
CA TRP A 157 3.75 -10.88 -7.62
C TRP A 157 5.13 -10.36 -8.04
N PHE A 158 5.17 -9.74 -9.22
CA PHE A 158 6.24 -8.88 -9.70
C PHE A 158 5.73 -7.44 -9.71
N GLU A 159 6.34 -6.57 -8.90
CA GLU A 159 5.91 -5.21 -8.62
C GLU A 159 6.74 -4.18 -9.38
N GLU A 160 6.06 -3.14 -9.90
CA GLU A 160 6.64 -1.97 -10.57
C GLU A 160 7.83 -2.28 -11.48
N PRO A 161 7.66 -3.03 -12.58
CA PRO A 161 8.77 -3.39 -13.45
C PRO A 161 9.50 -2.19 -14.05
N GLY A 162 8.77 -1.14 -14.49
CA GLY A 162 9.31 0.05 -15.10
C GLY A 162 8.67 1.33 -14.58
N ASP A 163 9.01 2.46 -15.18
CA ASP A 163 8.47 3.78 -14.80
C ASP A 163 6.94 3.70 -14.64
N PRO A 164 6.38 4.15 -13.52
CA PRO A 164 4.95 4.03 -13.23
C PRO A 164 4.03 4.76 -14.23
N LEU A 165 4.55 5.74 -14.97
CA LEU A 165 3.82 6.47 -16.02
C LEU A 165 4.03 5.88 -17.43
N ASP A 166 4.91 4.89 -17.59
CA ASP A 166 5.08 4.16 -18.86
C ASP A 166 4.07 3.01 -18.96
N PHE A 167 2.84 3.36 -19.30
CA PHE A 167 1.74 2.38 -19.45
C PHE A 167 1.95 1.41 -20.61
N GLU A 168 2.74 1.79 -21.63
CA GLU A 168 3.10 0.90 -22.73
C GLU A 168 4.05 -0.19 -22.27
N LEU A 169 5.09 0.15 -21.49
CA LEU A 169 5.98 -0.81 -20.85
C LEU A 169 5.19 -1.76 -19.93
N GLN A 170 4.33 -1.19 -19.07
CA GLN A 170 3.50 -1.97 -18.15
C GLN A 170 2.64 -2.99 -18.92
N LYS A 171 2.01 -2.58 -20.01
CA LYS A 171 1.21 -3.44 -20.88
C LYS A 171 2.04 -4.55 -21.52
N ALA A 172 3.21 -4.22 -22.07
CA ALA A 172 4.09 -5.21 -22.69
C ALA A 172 4.54 -6.28 -21.68
N VAL A 173 4.85 -5.88 -20.44
CA VAL A 173 5.16 -6.83 -19.36
C VAL A 173 3.94 -7.68 -19.00
N ALA A 174 2.76 -7.08 -18.89
CA ALA A 174 1.52 -7.81 -18.58
C ALA A 174 1.18 -8.88 -19.63
N GLU A 175 1.44 -8.60 -20.91
CA GLU A 175 1.25 -9.54 -22.02
C GLU A 175 2.29 -10.67 -22.01
N GLY A 176 3.52 -10.38 -21.56
CA GLY A 176 4.65 -11.33 -21.56
C GLY A 176 4.84 -12.12 -20.27
N TYR A 177 4.23 -11.71 -19.16
CA TYR A 177 4.40 -12.34 -17.84
C TYR A 177 3.12 -13.03 -17.36
N PRO A 178 3.11 -14.36 -17.22
CA PRO A 178 1.92 -15.12 -16.82
C PRO A 178 1.58 -14.98 -15.33
N GLY A 179 2.56 -14.60 -14.49
CA GLY A 179 2.37 -14.40 -13.05
C GLY A 179 1.58 -13.13 -12.73
N GLN A 180 1.34 -12.88 -11.46
CA GLN A 180 0.65 -11.69 -10.99
C GLN A 180 1.59 -10.47 -11.04
N LEU A 181 1.08 -9.32 -11.44
CA LEU A 181 1.73 -8.02 -11.36
C LEU A 181 1.12 -7.21 -10.21
N ALA A 182 1.90 -6.28 -9.68
CA ALA A 182 1.42 -5.28 -8.73
C ALA A 182 2.01 -3.91 -9.11
N THR A 183 1.21 -2.84 -9.03
CA THR A 183 1.69 -1.48 -9.30
C THR A 183 0.67 -0.45 -8.83
N GLY A 184 1.08 0.83 -8.77
CA GLY A 184 0.20 1.94 -8.49
C GLY A 184 0.67 2.85 -7.35
N GLU A 185 1.70 2.49 -6.60
CA GLU A 185 2.18 3.28 -5.45
C GLU A 185 2.63 4.69 -5.86
N ASN A 186 3.13 4.84 -7.07
CA ASN A 186 3.61 6.10 -7.65
C ASN A 186 2.61 6.78 -8.59
N LEU A 187 1.31 6.45 -8.48
CA LEU A 187 0.21 7.10 -9.18
C LEU A 187 -0.62 7.91 -8.18
N PHE A 188 -0.63 9.24 -8.33
CA PHE A 188 -1.04 10.16 -7.28
C PHE A 188 -2.43 10.75 -7.43
N SER A 189 -3.20 10.30 -8.43
CA SER A 189 -4.59 10.74 -8.61
C SER A 189 -5.49 9.64 -9.18
N HIS A 190 -6.80 9.82 -9.01
CA HIS A 190 -7.78 8.95 -9.66
C HIS A 190 -7.67 8.98 -11.21
N GLN A 191 -7.11 10.04 -11.80
CA GLN A 191 -6.87 10.11 -13.24
C GLN A 191 -5.69 9.22 -13.67
N ASP A 192 -4.60 9.19 -12.88
CA ASP A 192 -3.47 8.28 -13.13
C ASP A 192 -3.92 6.83 -12.99
N ALA A 193 -4.70 6.53 -11.93
CA ALA A 193 -5.30 5.21 -11.74
C ALA A 193 -6.17 4.80 -12.93
N ARG A 194 -7.01 5.70 -13.45
CA ARG A 194 -7.82 5.46 -14.64
C ARG A 194 -6.96 5.15 -15.86
N ASN A 195 -5.88 5.90 -16.06
CA ASN A 195 -4.97 5.69 -17.18
C ASN A 195 -4.26 4.33 -17.08
N LEU A 196 -3.79 3.95 -15.90
CA LEU A 196 -3.22 2.63 -15.66
C LEU A 196 -4.22 1.52 -16.04
N LEU A 197 -5.45 1.60 -15.54
CA LEU A 197 -6.47 0.57 -15.77
C LEU A 197 -6.91 0.46 -17.23
N ARG A 198 -6.87 1.56 -17.98
CA ARG A 198 -7.25 1.60 -19.40
C ARG A 198 -6.13 1.22 -20.34
N TYR A 199 -4.90 1.62 -20.03
CA TYR A 199 -3.78 1.55 -20.97
C TYR A 199 -2.63 0.67 -20.52
N GLY A 200 -2.50 0.40 -19.20
CA GLY A 200 -1.38 -0.37 -18.63
C GLY A 200 -1.51 -1.88 -18.74
N GLY A 201 -2.56 -2.40 -19.37
CA GLY A 201 -2.71 -3.84 -19.61
C GLY A 201 -2.95 -4.68 -18.34
N MET A 202 -3.31 -4.05 -17.22
CA MET A 202 -3.57 -4.74 -15.95
C MET A 202 -4.75 -5.71 -16.05
N ARG A 203 -4.63 -6.87 -15.40
CA ARG A 203 -5.57 -8.01 -15.52
C ARG A 203 -6.38 -8.16 -14.23
N LYS A 204 -7.68 -7.95 -14.33
CA LYS A 204 -8.63 -7.92 -13.20
C LYS A 204 -8.70 -9.23 -12.41
N ASP A 205 -8.46 -10.35 -13.08
CA ASP A 205 -8.54 -11.70 -12.52
C ASP A 205 -7.35 -12.07 -11.65
N ARG A 206 -6.22 -11.34 -11.74
CA ARG A 206 -4.99 -11.75 -11.08
C ARG A 206 -4.10 -10.63 -10.54
N ASP A 207 -4.03 -9.45 -11.16
CA ASP A 207 -3.12 -8.38 -10.78
C ASP A 207 -3.61 -7.57 -9.57
N TRP A 208 -2.70 -6.82 -8.96
CA TRP A 208 -2.92 -6.04 -7.75
C TRP A 208 -2.69 -4.56 -7.97
N LEU A 209 -3.46 -3.73 -7.28
CA LEU A 209 -3.41 -2.26 -7.35
C LEU A 209 -2.92 -1.72 -6.00
N GLN A 210 -1.84 -0.94 -6.02
CA GLN A 210 -1.14 -0.53 -4.80
C GLN A 210 -1.19 0.99 -4.55
N PHE A 211 -2.26 1.65 -5.00
CA PHE A 211 -2.43 3.09 -4.78
C PHE A 211 -2.24 3.47 -3.31
N ASP A 212 -1.50 4.56 -3.06
CA ASP A 212 -1.16 5.03 -1.71
C ASP A 212 -1.99 6.25 -1.33
N PRO A 213 -2.87 6.16 -0.33
CA PRO A 213 -3.70 7.30 0.07
C PRO A 213 -2.89 8.44 0.69
N ALA A 214 -1.72 8.19 1.30
CA ALA A 214 -0.91 9.23 1.93
C ALA A 214 -0.17 10.08 0.89
N LEU A 215 0.33 9.44 -0.17
CA LEU A 215 1.04 10.12 -1.25
C LEU A 215 0.09 10.78 -2.26
N ALA A 216 -1.15 10.31 -2.37
CA ALA A 216 -2.12 10.67 -3.40
C ALA A 216 -3.26 11.56 -2.86
N TYR A 217 -2.96 12.73 -2.34
CA TYR A 217 -3.94 13.72 -1.85
C TYR A 217 -4.87 13.23 -0.73
N GLY A 218 -4.56 12.15 -0.04
CA GLY A 218 -5.31 11.66 1.11
C GLY A 218 -6.44 10.69 0.80
N LEU A 219 -7.21 10.39 1.83
CA LEU A 219 -8.33 9.45 1.76
C LEU A 219 -9.45 9.95 0.83
N THR A 220 -9.71 11.24 0.81
CA THR A 220 -10.75 11.83 -0.06
C THR A 220 -10.47 11.55 -1.54
N GLU A 221 -9.24 11.70 -2.00
CA GLU A 221 -8.85 11.33 -3.37
C GLU A 221 -8.81 9.81 -3.56
N TYR A 222 -8.38 9.07 -2.54
CA TYR A 222 -8.36 7.61 -2.60
C TYR A 222 -9.76 7.01 -2.78
N LEU A 223 -10.79 7.60 -2.17
CA LEU A 223 -12.19 7.19 -2.40
C LEU A 223 -12.61 7.37 -3.87
N ARG A 224 -12.15 8.45 -4.52
CA ARG A 224 -12.36 8.67 -5.96
C ARG A 224 -11.60 7.63 -6.79
N THR A 225 -10.38 7.30 -6.39
CA THR A 225 -9.59 6.23 -7.01
C THR A 225 -10.32 4.89 -6.91
N LEU A 226 -10.88 4.52 -5.75
CA LEU A 226 -11.67 3.31 -5.59
C LEU A 226 -12.97 3.34 -6.43
N GLN A 227 -13.56 4.51 -6.62
CA GLN A 227 -14.71 4.64 -7.54
C GLN A 227 -14.29 4.35 -8.99
N VAL A 228 -13.15 4.89 -9.44
CA VAL A 228 -12.58 4.58 -10.76
C VAL A 228 -12.29 3.08 -10.91
N VAL A 229 -11.72 2.45 -9.89
CA VAL A 229 -11.47 0.99 -9.86
C VAL A 229 -12.77 0.22 -10.13
N LYS A 230 -13.86 0.58 -9.44
CA LYS A 230 -15.19 -0.03 -9.66
C LYS A 230 -15.76 0.26 -11.05
N ASP A 231 -15.68 1.51 -11.51
CA ASP A 231 -16.19 1.94 -12.83
C ASP A 231 -15.47 1.22 -13.98
N GLU A 232 -14.18 0.92 -13.82
CA GLU A 232 -13.40 0.12 -14.77
C GLU A 232 -13.61 -1.40 -14.56
N GLY A 233 -14.55 -1.81 -13.69
CA GLY A 233 -15.00 -3.20 -13.49
C GLY A 233 -14.01 -4.06 -12.69
N TRP A 234 -13.25 -3.46 -11.79
CA TRP A 234 -12.39 -4.15 -10.83
C TRP A 234 -13.09 -4.31 -9.48
N GLU A 235 -12.74 -5.38 -8.77
CA GLU A 235 -13.10 -5.52 -7.36
C GLU A 235 -12.12 -4.76 -6.47
N VAL A 236 -12.62 -4.03 -5.48
CA VAL A 236 -11.75 -3.29 -4.53
C VAL A 236 -10.86 -4.22 -3.70
N SER A 237 -11.23 -5.49 -3.58
CA SER A 237 -10.39 -6.53 -2.97
C SER A 237 -9.10 -6.82 -3.74
N ARG A 238 -8.92 -6.27 -4.94
CA ARG A 238 -7.65 -6.26 -5.67
C ARG A 238 -6.76 -5.07 -5.32
N CYS A 239 -7.20 -4.18 -4.45
CA CYS A 239 -6.39 -3.09 -3.93
C CYS A 239 -5.68 -3.52 -2.65
N ILE A 240 -4.36 -3.35 -2.60
CA ILE A 240 -3.54 -3.46 -1.38
C ILE A 240 -2.71 -2.19 -1.28
N PRO A 241 -3.10 -1.20 -0.47
CA PRO A 241 -2.40 0.08 -0.38
C PRO A 241 -0.93 -0.09 -0.02
N HIS A 242 -0.09 0.71 -0.68
CA HIS A 242 1.32 0.90 -0.33
C HIS A 242 1.48 1.71 0.97
N GLY A 243 2.67 1.71 1.53
CA GLY A 243 3.14 2.66 2.55
C GLY A 243 3.13 2.13 3.97
N GLY A 244 2.39 1.07 4.27
CA GLY A 244 2.42 0.42 5.58
C GLY A 244 1.97 1.28 6.74
N HIS A 245 1.14 2.31 6.52
CA HIS A 245 0.68 3.23 7.56
C HIS A 245 -0.73 2.89 8.07
N GLN A 246 -1.06 3.37 9.28
CA GLN A 246 -2.32 3.01 9.95
C GLN A 246 -3.57 3.51 9.23
N MET A 247 -3.51 4.58 8.44
CA MET A 247 -4.64 5.02 7.64
C MET A 247 -5.02 3.95 6.61
N SER A 248 -4.06 3.41 5.85
CA SER A 248 -4.34 2.37 4.86
C SER A 248 -4.91 1.10 5.48
N LEU A 249 -4.48 0.73 6.70
CA LEU A 249 -5.12 -0.36 7.46
C LEU A 249 -6.60 -0.08 7.74
N ASN A 250 -6.93 1.15 8.17
CA ASN A 250 -8.32 1.54 8.39
C ASN A 250 -9.14 1.50 7.09
N ILE A 251 -8.56 1.93 5.97
CA ILE A 251 -9.21 1.89 4.66
C ILE A 251 -9.45 0.44 4.25
N ALA A 252 -8.45 -0.44 4.41
CA ALA A 252 -8.56 -1.85 4.06
C ALA A 252 -9.68 -2.54 4.87
N ALA A 253 -9.72 -2.36 6.19
CA ALA A 253 -10.76 -2.89 7.05
C ALA A 253 -12.15 -2.32 6.74
N GLY A 254 -12.24 -1.00 6.60
CA GLY A 254 -13.51 -0.30 6.39
C GLY A 254 -14.12 -0.54 5.03
N LEU A 255 -13.31 -0.62 3.98
CA LEU A 255 -13.80 -0.72 2.59
C LEU A 255 -13.62 -2.10 1.96
N GLY A 256 -13.04 -3.07 2.69
CA GLY A 256 -12.88 -4.46 2.23
C GLY A 256 -11.86 -4.60 1.12
N LEU A 257 -10.72 -3.93 1.28
CA LEU A 257 -9.61 -4.09 0.35
C LEU A 257 -8.92 -5.45 0.55
N GLY A 258 -8.01 -5.82 -0.36
CA GLY A 258 -7.33 -7.11 -0.35
C GLY A 258 -6.30 -7.27 0.77
N GLY A 259 -5.91 -6.19 1.43
CA GLY A 259 -4.94 -6.20 2.52
C GLY A 259 -4.20 -4.88 2.66
N ASN A 260 -3.05 -4.92 3.33
CA ASN A 260 -2.18 -3.77 3.52
C ASN A 260 -0.71 -4.17 3.57
N GLU A 261 0.16 -3.33 3.08
CA GLU A 261 1.60 -3.46 3.23
C GLU A 261 2.04 -3.09 4.66
N ILE A 262 3.16 -3.63 5.11
CA ILE A 262 3.80 -3.23 6.36
C ILE A 262 5.33 -3.33 6.26
N TYR A 263 6.03 -2.48 6.99
CA TYR A 263 7.47 -2.46 7.10
C TYR A 263 7.89 -2.78 8.55
N PRO A 264 8.05 -4.06 8.93
CA PRO A 264 8.40 -4.42 10.29
C PRO A 264 9.76 -3.83 10.69
N GLY A 265 9.79 -3.13 11.82
CA GLY A 265 11.01 -2.52 12.36
C GLY A 265 11.50 -1.26 11.66
N LEU A 266 10.85 -0.82 10.57
CA LEU A 266 11.17 0.44 9.89
C LEU A 266 10.21 1.56 10.30
N PHE A 267 10.67 2.81 10.14
CA PHE A 267 9.87 4.03 10.36
C PHE A 267 9.31 4.20 11.78
N GLN A 268 9.92 3.56 12.77
CA GLN A 268 9.50 3.70 14.17
C GLN A 268 9.76 5.11 14.71
N PRO A 269 8.85 5.67 15.55
CA PRO A 269 7.59 5.08 16.03
C PRO A 269 6.38 5.31 15.12
N PHE A 270 6.55 5.88 13.93
CA PHE A 270 5.44 6.23 13.02
C PHE A 270 4.87 5.00 12.29
N GLY A 271 5.74 4.08 11.85
CA GLY A 271 5.36 2.84 11.18
C GLY A 271 4.82 1.77 12.14
N GLY A 272 4.36 0.65 11.59
CA GLY A 272 3.84 -0.49 12.36
C GLY A 272 2.41 -0.32 12.86
N TYR A 273 2.03 -1.19 13.79
CA TYR A 273 0.68 -1.28 14.35
C TYR A 273 0.58 -0.60 15.72
N PRO A 274 -0.65 -0.36 16.24
CA PRO A 274 -0.87 -0.15 17.66
C PRO A 274 -0.25 -1.27 18.52
N ASP A 275 0.21 -0.94 19.72
CA ASP A 275 0.98 -1.86 20.58
C ASP A 275 0.23 -3.17 20.95
N SER A 276 -1.10 -3.14 20.88
CA SER A 276 -1.97 -4.30 21.18
C SER A 276 -2.18 -5.25 19.99
N VAL A 277 -1.67 -4.91 18.80
CA VAL A 277 -1.93 -5.67 17.58
C VAL A 277 -0.86 -6.74 17.37
N GLU A 278 -1.30 -7.98 17.21
CA GLU A 278 -0.45 -9.13 16.88
C GLU A 278 -0.73 -9.60 15.46
N VAL A 279 0.31 -10.10 14.78
CA VAL A 279 0.20 -10.74 13.46
C VAL A 279 0.09 -12.25 13.65
N LYS A 280 -0.93 -12.87 13.03
CA LYS A 280 -1.11 -14.34 13.00
C LYS A 280 -1.41 -14.76 11.56
N ASP A 281 -0.54 -15.56 10.99
CA ASP A 281 -0.68 -16.06 9.60
C ASP A 281 -0.97 -14.94 8.59
N SER A 282 -0.25 -13.83 8.68
CA SER A 282 -0.48 -12.60 7.88
C SER A 282 -1.83 -11.91 8.11
N TRP A 283 -2.49 -12.14 9.21
CA TRP A 283 -3.71 -11.44 9.58
C TRP A 283 -3.53 -10.66 10.87
N ILE A 284 -4.13 -9.48 10.90
CA ILE A 284 -4.30 -8.67 12.11
C ILE A 284 -5.77 -8.42 12.38
N THR A 285 -6.08 -8.04 13.62
CA THR A 285 -7.40 -7.52 13.99
C THR A 285 -7.24 -6.06 14.38
N MET A 286 -7.97 -5.17 13.72
CA MET A 286 -7.96 -3.73 14.02
C MET A 286 -8.53 -3.49 15.42
N PRO A 287 -7.84 -2.68 16.26
CA PRO A 287 -8.36 -2.30 17.57
C PRO A 287 -9.48 -1.26 17.45
N GLU A 288 -10.39 -1.26 18.44
CA GLU A 288 -11.52 -0.31 18.55
C GLU A 288 -11.06 1.06 19.12
N LEU A 289 -10.07 1.69 18.46
CA LEU A 289 -9.57 3.00 18.86
C LEU A 289 -10.20 4.10 17.97
N PRO A 290 -10.74 5.18 18.55
CA PRO A 290 -11.31 6.28 17.78
C PRO A 290 -10.27 6.90 16.82
N GLY A 291 -10.74 7.36 15.65
CA GLY A 291 -9.86 7.93 14.63
C GLY A 291 -9.05 6.86 13.90
N ILE A 292 -7.85 7.22 13.47
CA ILE A 292 -6.86 6.31 12.85
C ILE A 292 -6.28 5.35 13.89
N GLY A 293 -6.33 5.73 15.19
CA GLY A 293 -5.86 4.89 16.28
C GLY A 293 -4.37 5.04 16.61
N TYR A 294 -3.77 6.20 16.29
CA TYR A 294 -2.37 6.50 16.66
C TYR A 294 -2.13 6.48 18.17
N GLU A 295 -3.16 6.72 18.98
CA GLU A 295 -3.11 6.67 20.44
C GLU A 295 -2.75 5.28 21.00
N GLY A 296 -2.94 4.24 20.21
CA GLY A 296 -2.49 2.89 20.53
C GLY A 296 -0.98 2.65 20.42
N LYS A 297 -0.20 3.69 20.06
CA LYS A 297 1.26 3.63 19.92
C LYS A 297 1.93 4.48 20.99
N ALA A 298 2.26 3.88 22.13
CA ALA A 298 2.79 4.60 23.30
C ALA A 298 4.06 5.39 23.00
N ALA A 299 4.97 4.83 22.20
CA ALA A 299 6.22 5.50 21.80
C ALA A 299 5.97 6.75 20.95
N LEU A 300 5.01 6.70 20.01
CA LEU A 300 4.62 7.84 19.19
C LEU A 300 3.98 8.94 20.04
N ILE A 301 3.03 8.60 20.89
CA ILE A 301 2.38 9.56 21.78
C ILE A 301 3.38 10.19 22.77
N GLY A 302 4.31 9.40 23.28
CA GLY A 302 5.41 9.91 24.13
C GLY A 302 6.26 10.98 23.42
N MET A 303 6.59 10.76 22.15
CA MET A 303 7.31 11.72 21.32
C MET A 303 6.47 12.99 21.06
N MET A 304 5.20 12.83 20.67
CA MET A 304 4.31 13.96 20.36
C MET A 304 4.08 14.87 21.55
N ARG A 305 3.97 14.31 22.77
CA ARG A 305 3.84 15.10 24.00
C ARG A 305 5.06 15.96 24.32
N GLN A 306 6.23 15.66 23.78
CA GLN A 306 7.44 16.48 23.94
C GLN A 306 7.47 17.67 22.99
N LEU A 307 6.60 17.71 21.99
CA LEU A 307 6.52 18.77 20.99
C LEU A 307 5.46 19.86 21.35
N ILE A 308 4.65 19.59 22.37
CA ILE A 308 3.61 20.48 22.90
C ILE A 308 4.09 21.03 24.26
#